data_3e03289b93eed381226ef2f5cd05a1ec
#
_entry.id   3e03289b93eed381226ef2f5cd05a1ec
#
_cell.length_a   1.000
_cell.length_b   1.000
_cell.length_c   1.000
_cell.angle_alpha   90.00
_cell.angle_beta   90.00
_cell.angle_gamma   90.00
#
_symmetry.space_group_name_H-M   'P 1'
#
loop_
_entity.id
_entity.type
_entity.pdbx_description
1 polymer ?
#
loop_
_entity_poly.entity_id
_entity_poly.type
_entity_poly.pdbx_seq_one_letter_code
_entity_poly.pdbx_strand_id
1 'polypeptide(L)'
;MDTIRNGRPVMFKYQRERLAILRAFVEINKLQREAFGHHDLRDQNAMGIHAIITLGHLEGRPFNASNLSEYLDIPRTTVIRKLRWLIEEGFIEQKGRTYYLAPKYMNLPDEVYTKLFDAIHRLSAELSKADSSESLSKMDSVRNGHKELERP
;
A
#
# COMPACT_ATOMS: atom_id res chain seq x y z
N MET A 1 25.41 11.37 2.47
CA MET A 1 24.64 11.97 1.37
C MET A 1 23.82 13.10 1.95
N ASP A 2 24.21 14.35 1.69
CA ASP A 2 23.55 15.52 2.30
C ASP A 2 22.12 15.66 1.78
N THR A 3 21.15 15.36 2.63
CA THR A 3 19.71 15.53 2.34
C THR A 3 19.25 16.99 2.49
N ILE A 4 20.13 17.87 2.95
CA ILE A 4 19.83 19.30 3.12
C ILE A 4 20.99 20.10 2.52
N ARG A 5 20.70 20.93 1.51
CA ARG A 5 21.66 21.86 0.91
C ARG A 5 21.17 23.28 1.17
N ASN A 6 21.97 24.09 1.87
CA ASN A 6 21.63 25.48 2.24
C ASN A 6 20.29 25.64 3.01
N GLY A 7 19.98 24.72 3.94
CA GLY A 7 18.75 24.76 4.73
C GLY A 7 17.46 24.41 3.95
N ARG A 8 17.60 24.02 2.67
CA ARG A 8 16.45 23.58 1.85
C ARG A 8 16.56 22.07 1.57
N PRO A 9 15.45 21.32 1.65
CA PRO A 9 15.48 19.92 1.29
C PRO A 9 15.87 19.77 -0.19
N VAL A 10 16.73 18.79 -0.47
CA VAL A 10 17.08 18.43 -1.85
C VAL A 10 15.82 17.86 -2.53
N MET A 11 15.44 18.42 -3.68
CA MET A 11 14.33 17.91 -4.46
C MET A 11 14.70 16.57 -5.08
N PHE A 12 13.96 15.54 -4.70
CA PHE A 12 14.12 14.21 -5.30
C PHE A 12 13.24 14.08 -6.54
N LYS A 13 13.70 13.26 -7.50
CA LYS A 13 12.86 12.85 -8.63
C LYS A 13 11.54 12.23 -8.10
N TYR A 14 10.41 12.65 -8.67
CA TYR A 14 9.07 12.20 -8.25
C TYR A 14 8.74 12.51 -6.77
N GLN A 15 9.20 13.64 -6.26
CA GLN A 15 9.01 13.99 -4.85
C GLN A 15 7.53 14.11 -4.46
N ARG A 16 6.69 14.69 -5.33
CA ARG A 16 5.25 14.87 -5.08
C ARG A 16 4.53 13.53 -5.02
N GLU A 17 4.79 12.67 -5.98
CA GLU A 17 4.22 11.33 -6.08
C GLU A 17 4.65 10.47 -4.88
N ARG A 18 5.92 10.52 -4.52
CA ARG A 18 6.44 9.80 -3.34
C ARG A 18 5.78 10.27 -2.06
N LEU A 19 5.56 11.58 -1.89
CA LEU A 19 4.86 12.12 -0.73
C LEU A 19 3.40 11.67 -0.71
N ALA A 20 2.70 11.69 -1.84
CA ALA A 20 1.32 11.23 -1.95
C ALA A 20 1.20 9.75 -1.56
N ILE A 21 2.05 8.89 -2.11
CA ILE A 21 2.09 7.46 -1.81
C ILE A 21 2.37 7.21 -0.32
N LEU A 22 3.37 7.90 0.26
CA LEU A 22 3.72 7.71 1.67
C LEU A 22 2.61 8.18 2.60
N ARG A 23 1.92 9.28 2.29
CA ARG A 23 0.76 9.76 3.07
C ARG A 23 -0.37 8.72 3.04
N ALA A 24 -0.73 8.23 1.86
CA ALA A 24 -1.75 7.20 1.72
C ALA A 24 -1.36 5.91 2.47
N PHE A 25 -0.11 5.47 2.36
CA PHE A 25 0.39 4.32 3.09
C PHE A 25 0.27 4.47 4.60
N VAL A 26 0.67 5.62 5.15
CA VAL A 26 0.54 5.90 6.60
C VAL A 26 -0.92 5.92 7.03
N GLU A 27 -1.81 6.52 6.24
CA GLU A 27 -3.22 6.60 6.52
C GLU A 27 -3.89 5.22 6.49
N ILE A 28 -3.64 4.42 5.45
CA ILE A 28 -4.14 3.04 5.34
C ILE A 28 -3.66 2.19 6.53
N ASN A 29 -2.40 2.31 6.93
CA ASN A 29 -1.89 1.59 8.11
C ASN A 29 -2.58 2.02 9.41
N LYS A 30 -2.96 3.30 9.57
CA LYS A 30 -3.74 3.76 10.73
C LYS A 30 -5.14 3.14 10.73
N LEU A 31 -5.82 3.16 9.59
CA LEU A 31 -7.16 2.58 9.42
C LEU A 31 -7.16 1.08 9.68
N GLN A 32 -6.14 0.36 9.24
CA GLN A 32 -5.99 -1.06 9.55
C GLN A 32 -5.87 -1.31 11.06
N ARG A 33 -5.09 -0.50 11.78
CA ARG A 33 -4.98 -0.61 13.25
C ARG A 33 -6.32 -0.33 13.95
N GLU A 34 -7.06 0.67 13.49
CA GLU A 34 -8.40 0.97 14.00
C GLU A 34 -9.36 -0.20 13.76
N ALA A 35 -9.34 -0.78 12.57
CA ALA A 35 -10.23 -1.88 12.17
C ALA A 35 -9.93 -3.21 12.90
N PHE A 36 -8.66 -3.52 13.12
CA PHE A 36 -8.24 -4.80 13.72
C PHE A 36 -7.90 -4.70 15.21
N GLY A 37 -8.05 -3.51 15.82
CA GLY A 37 -7.72 -3.26 17.22
C GLY A 37 -6.22 -3.20 17.48
N HIS A 38 -5.85 -3.11 18.78
CA HIS A 38 -4.46 -2.98 19.20
C HIS A 38 -3.67 -4.29 19.21
N HIS A 39 -4.11 -5.30 18.45
CA HIS A 39 -3.30 -6.50 18.24
C HIS A 39 -1.97 -6.08 17.61
N ASP A 40 -0.89 -6.70 18.04
CA ASP A 40 0.48 -6.32 17.69
C ASP A 40 0.76 -6.57 16.18
N LEU A 41 0.12 -5.75 15.31
CA LEU A 41 0.29 -5.74 13.86
C LEU A 41 1.64 -5.14 13.44
N ARG A 42 2.62 -5.02 14.38
CA ARG A 42 3.99 -4.61 14.07
C ARG A 42 4.72 -5.62 13.19
N ASP A 43 4.16 -6.82 13.07
CA ASP A 43 4.72 -7.85 12.23
C ASP A 43 4.24 -7.69 10.77
N GLN A 44 5.08 -7.07 9.96
CA GLN A 44 4.80 -6.85 8.54
C GLN A 44 4.51 -8.15 7.77
N ASN A 45 5.16 -9.25 8.15
CA ASN A 45 4.94 -10.55 7.51
C ASN A 45 3.53 -11.08 7.82
N ALA A 46 3.06 -10.95 9.06
CA ALA A 46 1.71 -11.35 9.43
C ALA A 46 0.66 -10.54 8.68
N MET A 47 0.86 -9.22 8.55
CA MET A 47 -0.04 -8.35 7.79
C MET A 47 -0.06 -8.70 6.30
N GLY A 48 1.10 -8.94 5.70
CA GLY A 48 1.20 -9.38 4.30
C GLY A 48 0.47 -10.71 4.07
N ILE A 49 0.67 -11.69 4.94
CA ILE A 49 -0.01 -12.99 4.89
C ILE A 49 -1.53 -12.81 5.01
N HIS A 50 -2.00 -12.02 5.99
CA HIS A 50 -3.42 -11.73 6.16
C HIS A 50 -4.04 -11.08 4.92
N ALA A 51 -3.37 -10.08 4.33
CA ALA A 51 -3.85 -9.40 3.12
C ALA A 51 -3.97 -10.35 1.92
N ILE A 52 -3.01 -11.23 1.71
CA ILE A 52 -3.04 -12.21 0.61
C ILE A 52 -4.11 -13.28 0.85
N ILE A 53 -4.32 -13.72 2.09
CA ILE A 53 -5.43 -14.64 2.41
C ILE A 53 -6.77 -13.97 2.14
N THR A 54 -6.93 -12.70 2.51
CA THR A 54 -8.14 -11.92 2.25
C THR A 54 -8.39 -11.80 0.74
N LEU A 55 -7.35 -11.45 -0.02
CA LEU A 55 -7.42 -11.37 -1.48
C LEU A 55 -7.87 -12.71 -2.09
N GLY A 56 -7.20 -13.81 -1.74
CA GLY A 56 -7.55 -15.14 -2.24
C GLY A 56 -8.95 -15.59 -1.85
N HIS A 57 -9.42 -15.22 -0.65
CA HIS A 57 -10.80 -15.47 -0.23
C HIS A 57 -11.81 -14.73 -1.11
N LEU A 58 -11.60 -13.43 -1.34
CA LEU A 58 -12.48 -12.59 -2.15
C LEU A 58 -12.48 -13.00 -3.63
N GLU A 59 -11.38 -13.48 -4.15
CA GLU A 59 -11.26 -13.97 -5.53
C GLU A 59 -11.74 -15.42 -5.71
N GLY A 60 -12.14 -16.10 -4.64
CA GLY A 60 -12.51 -17.53 -4.67
C GLY A 60 -11.34 -18.47 -4.95
N ARG A 61 -10.11 -18.04 -4.68
CA ARG A 61 -8.85 -18.79 -4.88
C ARG A 61 -8.03 -18.84 -3.59
N PRO A 62 -8.49 -19.58 -2.57
CA PRO A 62 -7.84 -19.58 -1.27
C PRO A 62 -6.43 -20.16 -1.33
N PHE A 63 -5.53 -19.55 -0.60
CA PHE A 63 -4.12 -19.93 -0.52
C PHE A 63 -3.87 -21.03 0.52
N ASN A 64 -2.89 -21.88 0.23
CA ASN A 64 -2.26 -22.77 1.21
C ASN A 64 -0.89 -22.19 1.65
N ALA A 65 -0.25 -22.80 2.66
CA ALA A 65 1.01 -22.31 3.20
C ALA A 65 2.17 -22.28 2.18
N SER A 66 2.20 -23.19 1.22
CA SER A 66 3.25 -23.23 0.18
C SER A 66 3.04 -22.10 -0.82
N ASN A 67 1.81 -21.90 -1.31
CA ASN A 67 1.48 -20.79 -2.20
C ASN A 67 1.75 -19.42 -1.55
N LEU A 68 1.45 -19.26 -0.25
CA LEU A 68 1.76 -18.04 0.49
C LEU A 68 3.27 -17.80 0.59
N SER A 69 4.05 -18.86 0.82
CA SER A 69 5.51 -18.78 0.86
C SER A 69 6.11 -18.32 -0.46
N GLU A 70 5.65 -18.89 -1.57
CA GLU A 70 6.07 -18.52 -2.93
C GLU A 70 5.64 -17.09 -3.29
N TYR A 71 4.38 -16.75 -3.02
CA TYR A 71 3.81 -15.45 -3.39
C TYR A 71 4.48 -14.28 -2.67
N LEU A 72 4.83 -14.47 -1.40
CA LEU A 72 5.41 -13.42 -0.55
C LEU A 72 6.93 -13.46 -0.46
N ASP A 73 7.57 -14.46 -1.07
CA ASP A 73 9.02 -14.73 -0.93
C ASP A 73 9.46 -14.81 0.54
N ILE A 74 8.66 -15.51 1.35
CA ILE A 74 8.91 -15.70 2.79
C ILE A 74 9.13 -17.20 3.05
N PRO A 75 10.13 -17.58 3.85
CA PRO A 75 10.36 -19.00 4.19
C PRO A 75 9.09 -19.67 4.75
N ARG A 76 8.75 -20.87 4.24
CA ARG A 76 7.54 -21.59 4.62
C ARG A 76 7.39 -21.80 6.13
N THR A 77 8.50 -22.01 6.84
CA THR A 77 8.50 -22.12 8.31
C THR A 77 8.02 -20.83 8.98
N THR A 78 8.41 -19.67 8.46
CA THR A 78 7.93 -18.37 8.91
C THR A 78 6.45 -18.20 8.62
N VAL A 79 6.00 -18.56 7.42
CA VAL A 79 4.58 -18.51 7.05
C VAL A 79 3.75 -19.37 8.01
N ILE A 80 4.14 -20.62 8.27
CA ILE A 80 3.40 -21.52 9.18
C ILE A 80 3.30 -20.94 10.59
N ARG A 81 4.37 -20.35 11.11
CA ARG A 81 4.37 -19.71 12.43
C ARG A 81 3.40 -18.54 12.48
N LYS A 82 3.37 -17.70 11.43
CA LYS A 82 2.46 -16.56 11.34
C LYS A 82 1.01 -16.97 11.13
N LEU A 83 0.75 -17.98 10.32
CA LEU A 83 -0.58 -18.56 10.15
C LEU A 83 -1.16 -19.07 11.46
N ARG A 84 -0.35 -19.76 12.27
CA ARG A 84 -0.79 -20.25 13.58
C ARG A 84 -1.19 -19.10 14.49
N TRP A 85 -0.38 -18.06 14.58
CA TRP A 85 -0.70 -16.86 15.34
C TRP A 85 -1.98 -16.17 14.83
N LEU A 86 -2.14 -15.99 13.50
CA LEU A 86 -3.33 -15.38 12.91
C LEU A 86 -4.61 -16.19 13.20
N ILE A 87 -4.52 -17.53 13.30
CA ILE A 87 -5.63 -18.40 13.69
C ILE A 87 -5.94 -18.21 15.18
N GLU A 88 -4.93 -18.22 16.05
CA GLU A 88 -5.06 -18.05 17.50
C GLU A 88 -5.73 -16.71 17.85
N GLU A 89 -5.35 -15.63 17.17
CA GLU A 89 -5.97 -14.30 17.29
C GLU A 89 -7.34 -14.21 16.59
N GLY A 90 -7.71 -15.22 15.81
CA GLY A 90 -8.98 -15.31 15.12
C GLY A 90 -9.14 -14.35 13.95
N PHE A 91 -8.05 -13.97 13.29
CA PHE A 91 -8.06 -13.18 12.05
C PHE A 91 -8.43 -14.02 10.84
N ILE A 92 -7.99 -15.27 10.84
CA ILE A 92 -8.21 -16.23 9.77
C ILE A 92 -8.71 -17.55 10.32
N GLU A 93 -9.29 -18.38 9.45
CA GLU A 93 -9.63 -19.76 9.72
C GLU A 93 -9.00 -20.69 8.70
N GLN A 94 -8.73 -21.92 9.10
CA GLN A 94 -8.22 -22.96 8.24
C GLN A 94 -9.32 -23.96 7.89
N LYS A 95 -9.49 -24.27 6.59
CA LYS A 95 -10.37 -25.33 6.10
C LYS A 95 -9.54 -26.28 5.24
N GLY A 96 -9.30 -27.48 5.75
CA GLY A 96 -8.38 -28.42 5.12
C GLY A 96 -6.95 -27.89 5.05
N ARG A 97 -6.44 -27.68 3.84
CA ARG A 97 -5.09 -27.13 3.61
C ARG A 97 -5.06 -25.65 3.26
N THR A 98 -6.20 -25.00 3.17
CA THR A 98 -6.34 -23.62 2.74
C THR A 98 -6.80 -22.71 3.87
N TYR A 99 -6.53 -21.42 3.72
CA TYR A 99 -6.81 -20.40 4.72
C TYR A 99 -7.79 -19.38 4.18
N TYR A 100 -8.66 -18.88 5.07
CA TYR A 100 -9.74 -17.94 4.76
C TYR A 100 -9.79 -16.82 5.78
N LEU A 101 -10.31 -15.68 5.37
CA LEU A 101 -10.63 -14.60 6.29
C LEU A 101 -11.69 -15.07 7.29
N ALA A 102 -11.49 -14.79 8.57
CA ALA A 102 -12.47 -15.15 9.59
C ALA A 102 -13.78 -14.34 9.40
N PRO A 103 -14.96 -14.94 9.66
CA PRO A 103 -16.27 -14.32 9.39
C PRO A 103 -16.43 -12.92 10.02
N LYS A 104 -15.88 -12.70 11.22
CA LYS A 104 -15.96 -11.41 11.92
C LYS A 104 -15.25 -10.25 11.19
N TYR A 105 -14.36 -10.56 10.26
CA TYR A 105 -13.63 -9.56 9.46
C TYR A 105 -14.10 -9.47 8.01
N MET A 106 -15.11 -10.25 7.62
CA MET A 106 -15.68 -10.19 6.27
C MET A 106 -16.41 -8.87 6.00
N ASN A 107 -16.97 -8.28 7.06
CA ASN A 107 -17.67 -7.02 6.98
C ASN A 107 -17.05 -6.05 8.00
N LEU A 108 -16.16 -5.19 7.54
CA LEU A 108 -15.71 -4.05 8.34
C LEU A 108 -16.84 -3.02 8.43
N PRO A 109 -16.87 -2.18 9.49
CA PRO A 109 -17.82 -1.09 9.57
C PRO A 109 -17.74 -0.18 8.32
N ASP A 110 -18.87 0.30 7.80
CA ASP A 110 -18.95 1.17 6.62
C ASP A 110 -18.05 2.40 6.75
N GLU A 111 -17.89 2.91 7.96
CA GLU A 111 -16.99 4.03 8.25
C GLU A 111 -15.53 3.73 7.89
N VAL A 112 -15.06 2.51 8.12
CA VAL A 112 -13.69 2.09 7.75
C VAL A 112 -13.53 2.06 6.24
N TYR A 113 -14.50 1.51 5.52
CA TYR A 113 -14.49 1.52 4.05
C TYR A 113 -14.53 2.93 3.48
N THR A 114 -15.38 3.80 4.03
CA THR A 114 -15.46 5.21 3.60
C THR A 114 -14.12 5.91 3.75
N LYS A 115 -13.48 5.81 4.92
CA LYS A 115 -12.16 6.40 5.17
C LYS A 115 -11.08 5.83 4.22
N LEU A 116 -11.12 4.52 3.94
CA LEU A 116 -10.19 3.87 3.03
C LEU A 116 -10.36 4.36 1.59
N PHE A 117 -11.61 4.45 1.11
CA PHE A 117 -11.90 4.96 -0.23
C PHE A 117 -11.50 6.43 -0.36
N ASP A 118 -11.75 7.26 0.65
CA ASP A 118 -11.32 8.66 0.67
C ASP A 118 -9.80 8.80 0.60
N ALA A 119 -9.05 7.94 1.31
CA ALA A 119 -7.59 7.93 1.24
C ALA A 119 -7.08 7.59 -0.17
N ILE A 120 -7.69 6.58 -0.82
CA ILE A 120 -7.34 6.17 -2.18
C ILE A 120 -7.73 7.25 -3.21
N HIS A 121 -8.90 7.86 -3.07
CA HIS A 121 -9.33 8.96 -3.96
C HIS A 121 -8.41 10.18 -3.84
N ARG A 122 -8.00 10.56 -2.63
CA ARG A 122 -7.00 11.62 -2.44
C ARG A 122 -5.68 11.29 -3.09
N LEU A 123 -5.17 10.07 -2.92
CA LEU A 123 -3.95 9.61 -3.58
C LEU A 123 -4.06 9.73 -5.10
N SER A 124 -5.15 9.24 -5.68
CA SER A 124 -5.39 9.31 -7.12
C SER A 124 -5.40 10.75 -7.63
N ALA A 125 -6.08 11.66 -6.91
CA ALA A 125 -6.14 13.08 -7.27
C ALA A 125 -4.76 13.77 -7.16
N GLU A 126 -3.96 13.45 -6.14
CA GLU A 126 -2.61 14.00 -5.98
C GLU A 126 -1.66 13.50 -7.09
N LEU A 127 -1.73 12.22 -7.47
CA LEU A 127 -0.95 11.66 -8.58
C LEU A 127 -1.34 12.29 -9.91
N SER A 128 -2.63 12.45 -10.20
CA SER A 128 -3.11 13.09 -11.45
C SER A 128 -2.64 14.53 -11.56
N LYS A 129 -2.59 15.29 -10.45
CA LYS A 129 -2.05 16.66 -10.43
C LYS A 129 -0.54 16.69 -10.68
N ALA A 130 0.20 15.71 -10.16
CA ALA A 130 1.65 15.60 -10.38
C ALA A 130 1.96 15.35 -11.86
N ASP A 131 1.27 14.40 -12.50
CA ASP A 131 1.40 14.09 -13.93
C ASP A 131 1.07 15.29 -14.82
N SER A 132 0.00 16.03 -14.50
CA SER A 132 -0.39 17.23 -15.25
C SER A 132 0.66 18.32 -15.14
N SER A 133 1.27 18.52 -13.97
CA SER A 133 2.31 19.52 -13.77
C SER A 133 3.62 19.21 -14.49
N GLU A 134 3.98 17.92 -14.60
CA GLU A 134 5.15 17.49 -15.36
C GLU A 134 4.93 17.65 -16.88
N SER A 135 3.74 17.37 -17.37
CA SER A 135 3.37 17.57 -18.76
C SER A 135 3.42 19.04 -19.17
N LEU A 136 2.92 19.96 -18.33
CA LEU A 136 2.99 21.41 -18.54
C LEU A 136 4.43 21.91 -18.53
N SER A 137 5.26 21.45 -17.60
CA SER A 137 6.68 21.80 -17.53
C SER A 137 7.46 21.37 -18.78
N LYS A 138 7.16 20.18 -19.33
CA LYS A 138 7.76 19.71 -20.58
C LYS A 138 7.31 20.55 -21.78
N MET A 139 6.04 20.95 -21.85
CA MET A 139 5.54 21.83 -22.92
C MET A 139 6.19 23.21 -22.89
N ASP A 140 6.38 23.79 -21.69
CA ASP A 140 7.03 25.08 -21.54
C ASP A 140 8.52 25.06 -21.89
N SER A 141 9.23 23.97 -21.57
CA SER A 141 10.63 23.79 -21.95
C SER A 141 10.83 23.69 -23.47
N VAL A 142 9.93 22.99 -24.17
CA VAL A 142 9.94 22.88 -25.63
C VAL A 142 9.64 24.24 -26.27
N ARG A 143 8.67 24.98 -25.73
CA ARG A 143 8.29 26.31 -26.23
C ARG A 143 9.39 27.35 -26.06
N ASN A 144 10.14 27.29 -24.96
CA ASN A 144 11.26 28.20 -24.68
C ASN A 144 12.50 27.84 -25.49
N GLY A 145 12.77 26.57 -25.76
CA GLY A 145 13.87 26.12 -26.62
C GLY A 145 13.73 26.59 -28.09
N HIS A 146 12.50 26.74 -28.60
CA HIS A 146 12.27 27.29 -29.94
C HIS A 146 12.48 28.79 -30.04
N LYS A 147 12.31 29.54 -28.95
CA LYS A 147 12.56 31.02 -28.99
C LYS A 147 14.02 31.42 -28.99
N GLU A 148 14.92 30.53 -28.55
CA GLU A 148 16.38 30.82 -28.60
C GLU A 148 17.00 30.59 -29.98
N LEU A 149 16.33 29.83 -30.86
CA LEU A 149 16.81 29.56 -32.21
C LEU A 149 16.39 30.61 -33.27
N GLU A 150 15.52 31.56 -32.90
CA GLU A 150 15.01 32.62 -33.78
C GLU A 150 15.62 34.04 -33.47
N ARG A 151 16.73 34.13 -32.76
CA ARG A 151 17.43 35.40 -32.64
C ARG A 151 18.51 35.56 -33.75
N PRO A 152 18.41 36.58 -34.57
CA PRO A 152 19.37 36.87 -35.63
C PRO A 152 20.76 37.23 -35.09
#